data_9190fb34d1e70a86902707f5de3c628a
#
_entry.id   9190fb34d1e70a86902707f5de3c628a
#
_cell.length_a   1.000
_cell.length_b   1.000
_cell.length_c   1.000
_cell.angle_alpha   90.00
_cell.angle_beta   90.00
_cell.angle_gamma   90.00
#
_symmetry.space_group_name_H-M   'P 1'
#
loop_
_entity.id
_entity.type
_entity.pdbx_description
1 polymer ?
#
loop_
_entity_poly.entity_id
_entity_poly.type
_entity_poly.pdbx_seq_one_letter_code
_entity_poly.pdbx_strand_id
1 'polypeptide(L)'
;MPIAVCGMLDEREEGLQIIKEQIEKRGHKTILIDFSIGTGGIEPSLKADITCDEIAWAGGTSIDKIKATLSREREQATSAMADGLARKVLELYQAGELQGIIAVGGMTGTLISLSAMKTLPFGVPKLLISSAAALPAYAGMLAQYFSVCDIAVMHSVVDTVGSNTLVKTLMVNGAGAISGMVENHRPLVKETKPTIAITEFGFCDKGAHYVRELLKEDYSFVSFHAQGLGDRAVENLVGQGLFDGFIDLVPSSISDFLLGGNRAPGEHRLEAAGKAGIPYILTPCGFEFISAGPIERRDRGDVLWVSRKLAERKMLVQDAMRVQVRTTAEEVRTIARAVAEKLNKYPNKKLVKFVIPTRGFSSLSVEGGALYEPDTDMAFVGELRKQLDPEIQVIEVNTHINTKEFAQAVGQALMEAFKIQAATLPESK
;
A
#
# COMPACT_ATOMS: atom_id res chain seq x y z
N MET A 1 -4.56 -19.38 -21.89
CA MET A 1 -3.85 -18.71 -20.79
C MET A 1 -4.31 -19.34 -19.49
N PRO A 2 -3.43 -19.71 -18.55
CA PRO A 2 -3.84 -20.37 -17.31
C PRO A 2 -4.34 -19.36 -16.27
N ILE A 3 -5.51 -19.66 -15.70
CA ILE A 3 -6.19 -18.84 -14.67
C ILE A 3 -6.44 -19.69 -13.44
N ALA A 4 -5.96 -19.27 -12.28
CA ALA A 4 -6.30 -19.93 -11.01
C ALA A 4 -7.74 -19.62 -10.61
N VAL A 5 -8.50 -20.66 -10.29
CA VAL A 5 -9.86 -20.60 -9.74
C VAL A 5 -9.79 -21.11 -8.31
N CYS A 6 -9.93 -20.22 -7.34
CA CYS A 6 -9.66 -20.49 -5.94
C CYS A 6 -10.92 -20.38 -5.07
N GLY A 7 -11.13 -21.32 -4.18
CA GLY A 7 -12.24 -21.29 -3.25
C GLY A 7 -12.25 -22.46 -2.28
N MET A 8 -13.23 -22.46 -1.39
CA MET A 8 -13.50 -23.56 -0.45
C MET A 8 -14.48 -24.51 -1.12
N LEU A 9 -14.01 -25.64 -1.64
CA LEU A 9 -14.88 -26.62 -2.32
C LEU A 9 -15.92 -27.25 -1.39
N ASP A 10 -15.59 -27.42 -0.11
CA ASP A 10 -16.52 -27.92 0.90
C ASP A 10 -17.74 -27.03 1.18
N GLU A 11 -17.75 -25.82 0.60
CA GLU A 11 -18.86 -24.85 0.73
C GLU A 11 -19.42 -24.37 -0.62
N ARG A 12 -18.58 -24.29 -1.67
CA ARG A 12 -18.87 -23.52 -2.90
C ARG A 12 -18.55 -24.26 -4.19
N GLU A 13 -18.53 -25.59 -4.14
CA GLU A 13 -18.18 -26.44 -5.28
C GLU A 13 -18.91 -26.05 -6.58
N GLU A 14 -20.24 -25.90 -6.51
CA GLU A 14 -21.09 -25.59 -7.68
C GLU A 14 -20.70 -24.24 -8.33
N GLY A 15 -20.44 -23.22 -7.50
CA GLY A 15 -20.03 -21.90 -7.99
C GLY A 15 -18.66 -21.93 -8.66
N LEU A 16 -17.70 -22.64 -8.07
CA LEU A 16 -16.36 -22.80 -8.60
C LEU A 16 -16.35 -23.62 -9.90
N GLN A 17 -17.20 -24.66 -9.99
CA GLN A 17 -17.39 -25.41 -11.20
C GLN A 17 -17.93 -24.53 -12.34
N ILE A 18 -18.92 -23.69 -12.08
CA ILE A 18 -19.46 -22.76 -13.08
C ILE A 18 -18.36 -21.82 -13.59
N ILE A 19 -17.57 -21.23 -12.69
CA ILE A 19 -16.46 -20.35 -13.08
C ILE A 19 -15.47 -21.09 -13.96
N LYS A 20 -15.01 -22.26 -13.54
CA LYS A 20 -14.10 -23.13 -14.29
C LYS A 20 -14.61 -23.39 -15.70
N GLU A 21 -15.83 -23.90 -15.84
CA GLU A 21 -16.44 -24.20 -17.12
C GLU A 21 -16.58 -22.99 -18.05
N GLN A 22 -16.96 -21.82 -17.51
CA GLN A 22 -17.10 -20.61 -18.30
C GLN A 22 -15.76 -20.07 -18.80
N ILE A 23 -14.71 -20.16 -17.99
CA ILE A 23 -13.33 -19.78 -18.36
C ILE A 23 -12.83 -20.74 -19.46
N GLU A 24 -13.05 -22.06 -19.33
CA GLU A 24 -12.63 -23.06 -20.30
C GLU A 24 -13.38 -22.94 -21.63
N LYS A 25 -14.69 -22.62 -21.61
CA LYS A 25 -15.49 -22.30 -22.81
C LYS A 25 -14.93 -21.11 -23.60
N ARG A 26 -14.19 -20.18 -22.95
CA ARG A 26 -13.50 -19.07 -23.62
C ARG A 26 -12.11 -19.44 -24.12
N GLY A 27 -11.70 -20.70 -23.99
CA GLY A 27 -10.41 -21.20 -24.51
C GLY A 27 -9.22 -20.99 -23.57
N HIS A 28 -9.48 -20.67 -22.29
CA HIS A 28 -8.42 -20.59 -21.28
C HIS A 28 -8.25 -21.92 -20.55
N LYS A 29 -7.07 -22.13 -19.96
CA LYS A 29 -6.85 -23.23 -19.02
C LYS A 29 -7.17 -22.76 -17.61
N THR A 30 -7.71 -23.66 -16.79
CA THR A 30 -7.96 -23.38 -15.37
C THR A 30 -7.01 -24.22 -14.51
N ILE A 31 -6.69 -23.68 -13.34
CA ILE A 31 -6.04 -24.38 -12.22
C ILE A 31 -6.99 -24.22 -11.05
N LEU A 32 -7.72 -25.30 -10.70
CA LEU A 32 -8.64 -25.28 -9.58
C LEU A 32 -7.87 -25.49 -8.28
N ILE A 33 -7.95 -24.54 -7.37
CA ILE A 33 -7.25 -24.56 -6.09
C ILE A 33 -8.27 -24.60 -4.96
N ASP A 34 -8.25 -25.67 -4.19
CA ASP A 34 -9.05 -25.83 -2.99
C ASP A 34 -8.28 -25.38 -1.75
N PHE A 35 -8.84 -24.44 -1.02
CA PHE A 35 -8.32 -24.03 0.29
C PHE A 35 -9.37 -24.23 1.42
N SER A 36 -10.19 -25.26 1.32
CA SER A 36 -11.15 -25.64 2.34
C SER A 36 -10.49 -25.89 3.69
N ILE A 37 -11.15 -25.46 4.77
CA ILE A 37 -10.70 -25.67 6.15
C ILE A 37 -11.61 -26.64 6.92
N GLY A 38 -12.60 -27.22 6.27
CA GLY A 38 -13.56 -28.14 6.87
C GLY A 38 -14.78 -27.46 7.49
N THR A 39 -15.11 -26.24 7.10
CA THR A 39 -16.28 -25.50 7.61
C THR A 39 -17.58 -25.90 6.94
N GLY A 40 -17.56 -26.30 5.67
CA GLY A 40 -18.75 -26.63 4.90
C GLY A 40 -19.32 -28.03 5.20
N GLY A 41 -18.45 -28.95 5.61
CA GLY A 41 -18.84 -30.30 5.97
C GLY A 41 -19.35 -31.17 4.81
N ILE A 42 -19.17 -30.71 3.57
CA ILE A 42 -19.53 -31.41 2.33
C ILE A 42 -18.27 -32.03 1.77
N GLU A 43 -18.32 -33.29 1.37
CA GLU A 43 -17.24 -33.95 0.62
C GLU A 43 -17.34 -33.49 -0.85
N PRO A 44 -16.37 -32.77 -1.37
CA PRO A 44 -16.43 -32.28 -2.75
C PRO A 44 -16.38 -33.43 -3.76
N SER A 45 -17.20 -33.37 -4.79
CA SER A 45 -17.13 -34.31 -5.93
C SER A 45 -16.15 -33.83 -7.00
N LEU A 46 -15.94 -32.52 -7.08
CA LEU A 46 -15.00 -31.87 -7.98
C LEU A 46 -13.57 -32.03 -7.46
N LYS A 47 -12.68 -32.54 -8.30
CA LYS A 47 -11.25 -32.69 -7.95
C LYS A 47 -10.49 -31.39 -8.21
N ALA A 48 -9.85 -30.85 -7.19
CA ALA A 48 -8.92 -29.75 -7.33
C ALA A 48 -7.60 -30.19 -7.97
N ASP A 49 -6.99 -29.31 -8.75
CA ASP A 49 -5.63 -29.49 -9.28
C ASP A 49 -4.60 -29.29 -8.17
N ILE A 50 -4.88 -28.40 -7.20
CA ILE A 50 -4.13 -28.22 -5.96
C ILE A 50 -5.11 -28.35 -4.81
N THR A 51 -4.87 -29.32 -3.94
CA THR A 51 -5.76 -29.72 -2.86
C THR A 51 -5.58 -28.89 -1.60
N CYS A 52 -6.58 -28.90 -0.71
CA CYS A 52 -6.46 -28.25 0.59
C CYS A 52 -5.34 -28.85 1.47
N ASP A 53 -5.02 -30.14 1.28
CA ASP A 53 -3.88 -30.79 1.93
C ASP A 53 -2.54 -30.18 1.50
N GLU A 54 -2.35 -29.95 0.19
CA GLU A 54 -1.15 -29.32 -0.35
C GLU A 54 -1.03 -27.87 0.10
N ILE A 55 -2.16 -27.14 0.18
CA ILE A 55 -2.20 -25.77 0.71
C ILE A 55 -1.85 -25.76 2.19
N ALA A 56 -2.43 -26.64 3.01
CA ALA A 56 -2.13 -26.74 4.43
C ALA A 56 -0.64 -27.09 4.66
N TRP A 57 -0.11 -28.03 3.87
CA TRP A 57 1.29 -28.42 3.95
C TRP A 57 2.23 -27.26 3.56
N ALA A 58 1.94 -26.54 2.49
CA ALA A 58 2.65 -25.35 2.09
C ALA A 58 2.60 -24.24 3.17
N GLY A 59 1.50 -24.17 3.94
CA GLY A 59 1.33 -23.30 5.11
C GLY A 59 2.03 -23.77 6.39
N GLY A 60 2.73 -24.91 6.34
CA GLY A 60 3.49 -25.47 7.49
C GLY A 60 2.67 -26.29 8.47
N THR A 61 1.51 -26.81 8.05
CA THR A 61 0.61 -27.65 8.88
C THR A 61 0.01 -28.79 8.07
N SER A 62 -1.02 -29.47 8.59
CA SER A 62 -1.81 -30.45 7.86
C SER A 62 -3.29 -30.15 7.95
N ILE A 63 -4.06 -30.57 6.95
CA ILE A 63 -5.51 -30.35 6.93
C ILE A 63 -6.19 -31.07 8.10
N ASP A 64 -5.71 -32.24 8.49
CA ASP A 64 -6.25 -32.98 9.65
C ASP A 64 -6.08 -32.19 10.95
N LYS A 65 -4.93 -31.56 11.15
CA LYS A 65 -4.70 -30.69 12.31
C LYS A 65 -5.62 -29.48 12.27
N ILE A 66 -5.76 -28.86 11.11
CA ILE A 66 -6.69 -27.73 10.92
C ILE A 66 -8.10 -28.15 11.31
N LYS A 67 -8.64 -29.24 10.75
CA LYS A 67 -9.98 -29.75 11.04
C LYS A 67 -10.16 -30.10 12.52
N ALA A 68 -9.17 -30.73 13.15
CA ALA A 68 -9.22 -31.11 14.56
C ALA A 68 -9.23 -29.91 15.53
N THR A 69 -8.62 -28.79 15.16
CA THR A 69 -8.49 -27.60 16.03
C THR A 69 -9.36 -26.43 15.62
N LEU A 70 -10.10 -26.51 14.52
CA LEU A 70 -10.83 -25.43 13.88
C LEU A 70 -11.75 -24.63 14.82
N SER A 71 -12.42 -25.33 15.74
CA SER A 71 -13.33 -24.71 16.71
C SER A 71 -12.64 -23.84 17.77
N ARG A 72 -11.33 -24.01 17.97
CA ARG A 72 -10.53 -23.33 19.00
C ARG A 72 -9.45 -22.43 18.41
N GLU A 73 -8.93 -22.78 17.24
CA GLU A 73 -7.75 -22.16 16.61
C GLU A 73 -8.06 -21.69 15.17
N ARG A 74 -9.26 -21.15 14.94
CA ARG A 74 -9.72 -20.74 13.59
C ARG A 74 -8.81 -19.68 12.96
N GLU A 75 -8.27 -18.78 13.76
CA GLU A 75 -7.34 -17.75 13.28
C GLU A 75 -6.06 -18.36 12.74
N GLN A 76 -5.45 -19.29 13.50
CA GLN A 76 -4.24 -20.01 13.08
C GLN A 76 -4.49 -20.86 11.82
N ALA A 77 -5.64 -21.53 11.76
CA ALA A 77 -6.05 -22.28 10.58
C ALA A 77 -6.17 -21.38 9.35
N THR A 78 -6.83 -20.23 9.49
CA THR A 78 -6.99 -19.25 8.41
C THR A 78 -5.63 -18.69 7.96
N SER A 79 -4.75 -18.35 8.90
CA SER A 79 -3.41 -17.84 8.60
C SER A 79 -2.56 -18.87 7.87
N ALA A 80 -2.54 -20.13 8.34
CA ALA A 80 -1.76 -21.18 7.69
C ALA A 80 -2.24 -21.44 6.25
N MET A 81 -3.55 -21.50 6.02
CA MET A 81 -4.09 -21.64 4.67
C MET A 81 -3.82 -20.43 3.79
N ALA A 82 -3.84 -19.22 4.35
CA ALA A 82 -3.50 -18.01 3.63
C ALA A 82 -2.02 -18.00 3.19
N ASP A 83 -1.11 -18.39 4.08
CA ASP A 83 0.32 -18.52 3.78
C ASP A 83 0.59 -19.60 2.75
N GLY A 84 -0.11 -20.75 2.86
CA GLY A 84 0.00 -21.84 1.91
C GLY A 84 -0.48 -21.47 0.51
N LEU A 85 -1.65 -20.85 0.41
CA LEU A 85 -2.19 -20.38 -0.87
C LEU A 85 -1.29 -19.30 -1.49
N ALA A 86 -0.77 -18.37 -0.67
CA ALA A 86 0.13 -17.31 -1.13
C ALA A 86 1.40 -17.90 -1.74
N ARG A 87 2.02 -18.91 -1.10
CA ARG A 87 3.20 -19.60 -1.63
C ARG A 87 2.90 -20.31 -2.94
N LYS A 88 1.82 -21.10 -3.01
CA LYS A 88 1.46 -21.86 -4.21
C LYS A 88 1.13 -20.96 -5.40
N VAL A 89 0.39 -19.89 -5.19
CA VAL A 89 0.03 -18.92 -6.24
C VAL A 89 1.29 -18.20 -6.74
N LEU A 90 2.21 -17.83 -5.86
CA LEU A 90 3.47 -17.21 -6.24
C LEU A 90 4.38 -18.17 -7.01
N GLU A 91 4.49 -19.44 -6.59
CA GLU A 91 5.22 -20.50 -7.30
C GLU A 91 4.70 -20.67 -8.73
N LEU A 92 3.38 -20.79 -8.93
CA LEU A 92 2.75 -20.88 -10.25
C LEU A 92 3.04 -19.66 -11.13
N TYR A 93 2.98 -18.47 -10.55
CA TYR A 93 3.30 -17.24 -11.28
C TYR A 93 4.76 -17.21 -11.72
N GLN A 94 5.70 -17.52 -10.83
CA GLN A 94 7.13 -17.54 -11.13
C GLN A 94 7.52 -18.63 -12.17
N ALA A 95 6.79 -19.74 -12.18
CA ALA A 95 6.93 -20.78 -13.19
C ALA A 95 6.33 -20.41 -14.57
N GLY A 96 5.63 -19.25 -14.68
CA GLY A 96 4.91 -18.86 -15.90
C GLY A 96 3.61 -19.64 -16.13
N GLU A 97 3.15 -20.35 -15.13
CA GLU A 97 1.95 -21.21 -15.16
C GLU A 97 0.69 -20.48 -14.66
N LEU A 98 0.78 -19.18 -14.34
CA LEU A 98 -0.34 -18.37 -13.87
C LEU A 98 -0.35 -17.02 -14.59
N GLN A 99 -1.49 -16.64 -15.19
CA GLN A 99 -1.70 -15.36 -15.85
C GLN A 99 -2.86 -14.53 -15.27
N GLY A 100 -3.60 -15.10 -14.34
CA GLY A 100 -4.66 -14.41 -13.61
C GLY A 100 -5.23 -15.28 -12.51
N ILE A 101 -5.88 -14.67 -11.53
CA ILE A 101 -6.52 -15.35 -10.40
C ILE A 101 -7.92 -14.83 -10.16
N ILE A 102 -8.87 -15.75 -9.99
CA ILE A 102 -10.20 -15.47 -9.48
C ILE A 102 -10.43 -16.27 -8.22
N ALA A 103 -10.99 -15.64 -7.19
CA ALA A 103 -11.35 -16.32 -5.96
C ALA A 103 -12.78 -15.99 -5.53
N VAL A 104 -13.40 -16.93 -4.84
CA VAL A 104 -14.76 -16.79 -4.29
C VAL A 104 -14.75 -17.09 -2.80
N GLY A 105 -15.34 -16.21 -1.98
CA GLY A 105 -15.42 -16.46 -0.54
C GLY A 105 -16.37 -15.59 0.25
N GLY A 106 -16.79 -16.12 1.40
CA GLY A 106 -17.28 -15.33 2.53
C GLY A 106 -16.10 -14.73 3.29
N MET A 107 -16.24 -14.44 4.60
CA MET A 107 -15.18 -13.75 5.37
C MET A 107 -13.85 -14.52 5.35
N THR A 108 -13.81 -15.77 5.73
CA THR A 108 -12.58 -16.57 5.80
C THR A 108 -11.95 -16.73 4.41
N GLY A 109 -12.77 -17.10 3.41
CA GLY A 109 -12.28 -17.23 2.02
C GLY A 109 -11.76 -15.92 1.46
N THR A 110 -12.37 -14.78 1.79
CA THR A 110 -11.89 -13.44 1.42
C THR A 110 -10.49 -13.16 1.97
N LEU A 111 -10.25 -13.43 3.25
CA LEU A 111 -8.94 -13.17 3.88
C LEU A 111 -7.84 -14.06 3.30
N ILE A 112 -8.11 -15.34 3.12
CA ILE A 112 -7.17 -16.29 2.51
C ILE A 112 -6.83 -15.84 1.08
N SER A 113 -7.85 -15.50 0.28
CA SER A 113 -7.68 -15.06 -1.11
C SER A 113 -6.91 -13.75 -1.24
N LEU A 114 -7.20 -12.75 -0.40
CA LEU A 114 -6.50 -11.46 -0.40
C LEU A 114 -5.02 -11.62 -0.07
N SER A 115 -4.67 -12.52 0.87
CA SER A 115 -3.28 -12.82 1.21
C SER A 115 -2.51 -13.38 0.01
N ALA A 116 -3.12 -14.29 -0.76
CA ALA A 116 -2.52 -14.84 -1.97
C ALA A 116 -2.43 -13.79 -3.09
N MET A 117 -3.50 -13.05 -3.36
CA MET A 117 -3.52 -12.02 -4.40
C MET A 117 -2.48 -10.91 -4.17
N LYS A 118 -2.21 -10.58 -2.89
CA LYS A 118 -1.20 -9.60 -2.49
C LYS A 118 0.22 -9.99 -2.88
N THR A 119 0.54 -11.28 -3.01
CA THR A 119 1.88 -11.75 -3.39
C THR A 119 2.16 -11.62 -4.87
N LEU A 120 1.11 -11.50 -5.69
CA LEU A 120 1.26 -11.33 -7.13
C LEU A 120 1.66 -9.89 -7.48
N PRO A 121 2.55 -9.69 -8.45
CA PRO A 121 2.96 -8.36 -8.89
C PRO A 121 1.81 -7.48 -9.34
N PHE A 122 2.01 -6.17 -9.28
CA PHE A 122 1.11 -5.18 -9.85
C PHE A 122 0.90 -5.46 -11.36
N GLY A 123 -0.35 -5.32 -11.82
CA GLY A 123 -0.73 -5.56 -13.21
C GLY A 123 -1.25 -6.98 -13.48
N VAL A 124 -0.86 -8.00 -12.72
CA VAL A 124 -1.43 -9.36 -12.87
C VAL A 124 -2.93 -9.34 -12.60
N PRO A 125 -3.80 -9.84 -13.50
CA PRO A 125 -5.24 -9.88 -13.32
C PRO A 125 -5.69 -10.60 -12.04
N LYS A 126 -6.41 -9.89 -11.16
CA LYS A 126 -6.89 -10.39 -9.86
C LYS A 126 -8.37 -10.01 -9.68
N LEU A 127 -9.22 -11.00 -9.48
CA LEU A 127 -10.65 -10.78 -9.22
C LEU A 127 -11.10 -11.56 -7.99
N LEU A 128 -11.70 -10.85 -7.04
CA LEU A 128 -12.31 -11.44 -5.85
C LEU A 128 -13.82 -11.28 -5.90
N ILE A 129 -14.58 -12.39 -5.84
CA ILE A 129 -16.03 -12.40 -5.60
C ILE A 129 -16.24 -12.63 -4.10
N SER A 130 -16.85 -11.67 -3.41
CA SER A 130 -16.95 -11.71 -1.95
C SER A 130 -18.27 -11.14 -1.44
N SER A 131 -18.91 -11.87 -0.52
CA SER A 131 -20.04 -11.37 0.27
C SER A 131 -19.59 -10.52 1.47
N ALA A 132 -18.30 -10.55 1.80
CA ALA A 132 -17.76 -9.94 3.02
C ALA A 132 -16.90 -8.67 2.77
N ALA A 133 -16.51 -8.40 1.52
CA ALA A 133 -15.58 -7.30 1.21
C ALA A 133 -16.12 -5.90 1.56
N ALA A 134 -17.45 -5.73 1.62
CA ALA A 134 -18.10 -4.47 1.95
C ALA A 134 -18.54 -4.35 3.43
N LEU A 135 -18.17 -5.30 4.31
CA LEU A 135 -18.56 -5.25 5.72
C LEU A 135 -17.87 -4.10 6.47
N PRO A 136 -18.62 -3.11 6.99
CA PRO A 136 -18.02 -1.92 7.61
C PRO A 136 -17.10 -2.23 8.80
N ALA A 137 -17.43 -3.26 9.59
CA ALA A 137 -16.64 -3.68 10.74
C ALA A 137 -15.21 -4.13 10.38
N TYR A 138 -14.98 -4.53 9.13
CA TYR A 138 -13.69 -5.04 8.66
C TYR A 138 -13.00 -4.12 7.66
N ALA A 139 -13.58 -2.97 7.37
CA ALA A 139 -13.05 -2.04 6.37
C ALA A 139 -11.58 -1.66 6.61
N GLY A 140 -11.20 -1.38 7.86
CA GLY A 140 -9.82 -1.06 8.25
C GLY A 140 -8.84 -2.22 8.02
N MET A 141 -9.27 -3.46 8.28
CA MET A 141 -8.47 -4.65 8.05
C MET A 141 -8.33 -4.95 6.55
N LEU A 142 -9.42 -4.84 5.79
CA LEU A 142 -9.41 -5.07 4.35
C LEU A 142 -8.63 -3.99 3.59
N ALA A 143 -8.65 -2.75 4.08
CA ALA A 143 -7.89 -1.64 3.51
C ALA A 143 -6.38 -1.91 3.42
N GLN A 144 -5.81 -2.71 4.32
CA GLN A 144 -4.40 -3.10 4.25
C GLN A 144 -4.03 -3.92 3.01
N TYR A 145 -5.00 -4.65 2.43
CA TYR A 145 -4.81 -5.38 1.17
C TYR A 145 -5.05 -4.47 -0.03
N PHE A 146 -6.17 -3.76 -0.04
CA PHE A 146 -6.55 -2.88 -1.15
C PHE A 146 -5.61 -1.67 -1.32
N SER A 147 -4.86 -1.29 -0.29
CA SER A 147 -3.88 -0.22 -0.39
C SER A 147 -2.61 -0.59 -1.16
N VAL A 148 -2.30 -1.87 -1.30
CA VAL A 148 -1.02 -2.34 -1.86
C VAL A 148 -1.19 -3.29 -3.05
N CYS A 149 -2.44 -3.56 -3.46
CA CYS A 149 -2.73 -4.52 -4.52
C CYS A 149 -3.89 -4.06 -5.40
N ASP A 150 -3.69 -4.15 -6.70
CA ASP A 150 -4.65 -3.82 -7.77
C ASP A 150 -5.69 -4.94 -7.96
N ILE A 151 -6.57 -5.13 -6.97
CA ILE A 151 -7.59 -6.17 -6.98
C ILE A 151 -8.93 -5.59 -7.46
N ALA A 152 -9.55 -6.24 -8.45
CA ALA A 152 -10.95 -6.02 -8.74
C ALA A 152 -11.83 -6.81 -7.75
N VAL A 153 -12.82 -6.15 -7.15
CA VAL A 153 -13.74 -6.77 -6.19
C VAL A 153 -15.15 -6.73 -6.74
N MET A 154 -15.75 -7.91 -6.88
CA MET A 154 -17.17 -8.07 -7.18
C MET A 154 -17.88 -8.39 -5.86
N HIS A 155 -18.58 -7.40 -5.28
CA HIS A 155 -19.41 -7.64 -4.11
C HIS A 155 -20.64 -8.49 -4.52
N SER A 156 -20.81 -9.66 -3.90
CA SER A 156 -21.84 -10.62 -4.32
C SER A 156 -23.24 -10.27 -3.84
N VAL A 157 -23.40 -9.39 -2.86
CA VAL A 157 -24.68 -8.99 -2.21
C VAL A 157 -25.34 -10.17 -1.46
N VAL A 158 -25.32 -11.36 -2.07
CA VAL A 158 -25.82 -12.61 -1.49
C VAL A 158 -24.66 -13.53 -1.12
N ASP A 159 -24.89 -14.48 -0.24
CA ASP A 159 -23.89 -15.53 -0.01
C ASP A 159 -23.73 -16.39 -1.28
N THR A 160 -22.50 -16.80 -1.53
CA THR A 160 -22.09 -17.49 -2.77
C THR A 160 -22.18 -19.01 -2.64
N VAL A 161 -23.04 -19.51 -1.75
CA VAL A 161 -23.32 -20.93 -1.53
C VAL A 161 -24.48 -21.41 -2.41
N GLY A 162 -24.36 -22.60 -2.95
CA GLY A 162 -25.36 -23.22 -3.84
C GLY A 162 -25.32 -22.70 -5.27
N SER A 163 -26.34 -23.14 -6.06
CA SER A 163 -26.36 -22.90 -7.52
C SER A 163 -27.66 -22.28 -8.04
N ASN A 164 -28.31 -21.43 -7.20
CA ASN A 164 -29.47 -20.66 -7.65
C ASN A 164 -29.13 -19.64 -8.75
N THR A 165 -30.17 -19.09 -9.39
CA THR A 165 -29.98 -18.15 -10.54
C THR A 165 -29.13 -16.92 -10.19
N LEU A 166 -29.25 -16.39 -8.97
CA LEU A 166 -28.43 -15.20 -8.56
C LEU A 166 -26.96 -15.58 -8.48
N VAL A 167 -26.64 -16.68 -7.79
CA VAL A 167 -25.26 -17.16 -7.68
C VAL A 167 -24.67 -17.51 -9.05
N LYS A 168 -25.44 -18.24 -9.89
CA LYS A 168 -25.02 -18.58 -11.26
C LYS A 168 -24.69 -17.33 -12.07
N THR A 169 -25.51 -16.29 -12.01
CA THR A 169 -25.26 -15.04 -12.73
C THR A 169 -23.96 -14.38 -12.28
N LEU A 170 -23.71 -14.34 -10.96
CA LEU A 170 -22.46 -13.77 -10.40
C LEU A 170 -21.23 -14.57 -10.87
N MET A 171 -21.29 -15.91 -10.83
CA MET A 171 -20.17 -16.76 -11.24
C MET A 171 -19.86 -16.61 -12.73
N VAL A 172 -20.89 -16.57 -13.58
CA VAL A 172 -20.73 -16.32 -15.04
C VAL A 172 -20.12 -14.94 -15.31
N ASN A 173 -20.62 -13.91 -14.61
CA ASN A 173 -20.07 -12.55 -14.74
C ASN A 173 -18.62 -12.48 -14.28
N GLY A 174 -18.28 -13.12 -13.16
CA GLY A 174 -16.91 -13.18 -12.64
C GLY A 174 -15.97 -13.92 -13.60
N ALA A 175 -16.39 -15.05 -14.14
CA ALA A 175 -15.61 -15.78 -15.14
C ALA A 175 -15.36 -14.95 -16.40
N GLY A 176 -16.38 -14.23 -16.89
CA GLY A 176 -16.26 -13.30 -18.00
C GLY A 176 -15.29 -12.14 -17.73
N ALA A 177 -15.37 -11.56 -16.52
CA ALA A 177 -14.53 -10.45 -16.10
C ALA A 177 -13.06 -10.88 -16.04
N ILE A 178 -12.70 -11.94 -15.33
CA ILE A 178 -11.31 -12.39 -15.21
C ILE A 178 -10.73 -12.83 -16.57
N SER A 179 -11.52 -13.51 -17.40
CA SER A 179 -11.09 -13.88 -18.75
C SER A 179 -10.75 -12.64 -19.59
N GLY A 180 -11.65 -11.64 -19.60
CA GLY A 180 -11.41 -10.38 -20.29
C GLY A 180 -10.20 -9.59 -19.76
N MET A 181 -9.97 -9.60 -18.44
CA MET A 181 -8.77 -9.01 -17.85
C MET A 181 -7.50 -9.71 -18.36
N VAL A 182 -7.48 -11.03 -18.40
CA VAL A 182 -6.33 -11.82 -18.87
C VAL A 182 -6.11 -11.66 -20.38
N GLU A 183 -7.18 -11.67 -21.19
CA GLU A 183 -7.13 -11.45 -22.64
C GLU A 183 -6.53 -10.10 -23.03
N ASN A 184 -6.79 -9.06 -22.22
CA ASN A 184 -6.33 -7.69 -22.45
C ASN A 184 -5.11 -7.31 -21.62
N HIS A 185 -4.59 -8.24 -20.83
CA HIS A 185 -3.41 -7.97 -19.99
C HIS A 185 -2.22 -7.55 -20.86
N ARG A 186 -1.55 -6.50 -20.45
CA ARG A 186 -0.28 -6.04 -21.02
C ARG A 186 0.78 -6.11 -19.92
N PRO A 187 1.89 -6.84 -20.13
CA PRO A 187 3.01 -6.77 -19.19
C PRO A 187 3.46 -5.33 -18.98
N LEU A 188 3.79 -5.00 -17.75
CA LEU A 188 4.41 -3.71 -17.47
C LEU A 188 5.75 -3.63 -18.20
N VAL A 189 5.84 -2.71 -19.15
CA VAL A 189 7.07 -2.43 -19.87
C VAL A 189 7.76 -1.27 -19.20
N LYS A 190 9.05 -1.41 -18.90
CA LYS A 190 9.84 -0.30 -18.36
C LYS A 190 9.83 0.84 -19.37
N GLU A 191 9.50 2.04 -18.89
CA GLU A 191 9.51 3.24 -19.74
C GLU A 191 10.94 3.59 -20.20
N THR A 192 11.04 4.34 -21.30
CA THR A 192 12.33 4.81 -21.81
C THR A 192 12.98 5.84 -20.90
N LYS A 193 12.16 6.63 -20.20
CA LYS A 193 12.59 7.59 -19.18
C LYS A 193 12.58 6.92 -17.81
N PRO A 194 13.50 7.27 -16.91
CA PRO A 194 13.43 6.82 -15.52
C PRO A 194 12.08 7.19 -14.90
N THR A 195 11.46 6.24 -14.21
CA THR A 195 10.15 6.41 -13.58
C THR A 195 10.32 6.79 -12.11
N ILE A 196 9.75 7.95 -11.74
CA ILE A 196 9.85 8.54 -10.42
C ILE A 196 8.51 8.41 -9.69
N ALA A 197 8.54 7.81 -8.49
CA ALA A 197 7.42 7.90 -7.57
C ALA A 197 7.41 9.30 -6.93
N ILE A 198 6.22 9.91 -6.78
CA ILE A 198 6.08 11.18 -6.06
C ILE A 198 4.88 11.11 -5.12
N THR A 199 5.09 11.44 -3.82
CA THR A 199 3.97 11.59 -2.87
C THR A 199 3.49 13.03 -2.85
N GLU A 200 2.17 13.21 -2.81
CA GLU A 200 1.55 14.54 -2.79
C GLU A 200 0.19 14.53 -2.07
N PHE A 201 -0.26 15.72 -1.68
CA PHE A 201 -1.61 15.98 -1.16
C PHE A 201 -1.93 17.47 -1.27
N GLY A 202 -3.21 17.88 -1.09
CA GLY A 202 -3.73 19.22 -1.38
C GLY A 202 -2.94 20.40 -0.82
N PHE A 203 -2.15 20.21 0.24
CA PHE A 203 -1.36 21.30 0.84
C PHE A 203 0.00 21.54 0.17
N CYS A 204 0.42 20.65 -0.74
CA CYS A 204 1.64 20.83 -1.56
C CYS A 204 1.42 20.60 -3.07
N ASP A 205 0.17 20.57 -3.55
CA ASP A 205 -0.18 20.25 -4.94
C ASP A 205 0.52 21.15 -5.96
N LYS A 206 0.67 22.45 -5.67
CA LYS A 206 1.40 23.38 -6.56
C LYS A 206 2.89 23.02 -6.63
N GLY A 207 3.51 22.67 -5.51
CA GLY A 207 4.89 22.24 -5.45
C GLY A 207 5.12 20.97 -6.27
N ALA A 208 4.27 19.97 -6.06
CA ALA A 208 4.29 18.72 -6.83
C ALA A 208 4.10 18.95 -8.34
N HIS A 209 3.14 19.81 -8.71
CA HIS A 209 2.93 20.21 -10.10
C HIS A 209 4.20 20.84 -10.70
N TYR A 210 4.83 21.79 -10.01
CA TYR A 210 6.04 22.44 -10.49
C TYR A 210 7.21 21.46 -10.64
N VAL A 211 7.36 20.50 -9.73
CA VAL A 211 8.38 19.45 -9.85
C VAL A 211 8.13 18.61 -11.11
N ARG A 212 6.91 18.14 -11.34
CA ARG A 212 6.57 17.36 -12.54
C ARG A 212 6.80 18.16 -13.82
N GLU A 213 6.32 19.39 -13.90
CA GLU A 213 6.50 20.25 -15.08
C GLU A 213 7.98 20.55 -15.39
N LEU A 214 8.78 20.72 -14.35
CA LEU A 214 10.22 20.98 -14.51
C LEU A 214 10.96 19.77 -15.10
N LEU A 215 10.55 18.56 -14.72
CA LEU A 215 11.31 17.34 -14.98
C LEU A 215 10.68 16.40 -16.03
N LYS A 216 9.49 16.72 -16.57
CA LYS A 216 8.73 15.84 -17.48
C LYS A 216 9.45 15.45 -18.77
N GLU A 217 10.41 16.24 -19.22
CA GLU A 217 11.17 15.92 -20.44
C GLU A 217 12.17 14.79 -20.20
N ASP A 218 12.68 14.65 -18.97
CA ASP A 218 13.72 13.68 -18.62
C ASP A 218 13.18 12.47 -17.82
N TYR A 219 12.03 12.62 -17.13
CA TYR A 219 11.48 11.64 -16.23
C TYR A 219 9.99 11.39 -16.44
N SER A 220 9.54 10.17 -16.16
CA SER A 220 8.13 9.81 -16.01
C SER A 220 7.73 9.83 -14.54
N PHE A 221 6.48 10.21 -14.23
CA PHE A 221 6.02 10.34 -12.85
C PHE A 221 4.79 9.52 -12.55
N VAL A 222 4.79 8.85 -11.40
CA VAL A 222 3.62 8.20 -10.81
C VAL A 222 3.33 8.85 -9.45
N SER A 223 2.15 9.47 -9.33
CA SER A 223 1.73 10.17 -8.13
C SER A 223 1.01 9.27 -7.14
N PHE A 224 1.34 9.44 -5.86
CA PHE A 224 0.70 8.75 -4.74
C PHE A 224 0.11 9.76 -3.77
N HIS A 225 -1.17 9.58 -3.43
CA HIS A 225 -1.82 10.44 -2.47
C HIS A 225 -1.42 10.07 -1.04
N ALA A 226 -0.70 10.98 -0.36
CA ALA A 226 -0.13 10.77 0.98
C ALA A 226 -1.19 10.81 2.08
N GLN A 227 -1.98 9.75 2.21
CA GLN A 227 -3.03 9.57 3.22
C GLN A 227 -2.96 8.21 3.94
N GLY A 228 -1.75 7.70 4.16
CA GLY A 228 -1.53 6.40 4.79
C GLY A 228 -1.64 5.25 3.80
N LEU A 229 -2.71 5.15 3.01
CA LEU A 229 -2.89 4.08 2.01
C LEU A 229 -1.94 4.28 0.81
N GLY A 230 -1.85 5.49 0.26
CA GLY A 230 -0.90 5.79 -0.82
C GLY A 230 0.55 5.67 -0.38
N ASP A 231 0.84 5.95 0.89
CA ASP A 231 2.15 5.74 1.50
C ASP A 231 2.54 4.25 1.55
N ARG A 232 1.58 3.36 1.88
CA ARG A 232 1.80 1.90 1.80
C ARG A 232 1.99 1.43 0.37
N ALA A 233 1.19 1.99 -0.55
CA ALA A 233 1.28 1.66 -1.97
C ALA A 233 2.66 1.98 -2.52
N VAL A 234 3.18 3.20 -2.30
CA VAL A 234 4.50 3.59 -2.81
C VAL A 234 5.62 2.75 -2.22
N GLU A 235 5.63 2.49 -0.91
CA GLU A 235 6.63 1.60 -0.28
C GLU A 235 6.58 0.18 -0.89
N ASN A 236 5.39 -0.37 -1.12
CA ASN A 236 5.23 -1.68 -1.73
C ASN A 236 5.73 -1.72 -3.19
N LEU A 237 5.33 -0.75 -4.01
CA LEU A 237 5.67 -0.72 -5.44
C LEU A 237 7.15 -0.34 -5.68
N VAL A 238 7.74 0.50 -4.82
CA VAL A 238 9.20 0.73 -4.79
C VAL A 238 9.92 -0.56 -4.46
N GLY A 239 9.42 -1.32 -3.48
CA GLY A 239 9.96 -2.65 -3.12
C GLY A 239 9.86 -3.68 -4.24
N GLN A 240 8.90 -3.55 -5.17
CA GLN A 240 8.78 -4.37 -6.38
C GLN A 240 9.72 -3.92 -7.53
N GLY A 241 10.49 -2.84 -7.34
CA GLY A 241 11.43 -2.34 -8.35
C GLY A 241 10.79 -1.61 -9.53
N LEU A 242 9.58 -1.04 -9.35
CA LEU A 242 8.85 -0.33 -10.41
C LEU A 242 9.33 1.11 -10.61
N PHE A 243 10.21 1.63 -9.73
CA PHE A 243 10.67 3.01 -9.76
C PHE A 243 12.20 3.09 -9.76
N ASP A 244 12.71 4.06 -10.50
CA ASP A 244 14.12 4.38 -10.58
C ASP A 244 14.53 5.47 -9.57
N GLY A 245 13.57 6.21 -9.00
CA GLY A 245 13.77 7.22 -7.97
C GLY A 245 12.48 7.53 -7.21
N PHE A 246 12.59 8.19 -6.06
CA PHE A 246 11.46 8.55 -5.24
C PHE A 246 11.58 9.98 -4.71
N ILE A 247 10.61 10.84 -5.01
CA ILE A 247 10.43 12.17 -4.42
C ILE A 247 9.31 12.10 -3.40
N ASP A 248 9.64 12.10 -2.13
CA ASP A 248 8.71 12.04 -1.02
C ASP A 248 8.42 13.45 -0.51
N LEU A 249 7.53 14.16 -1.23
CA LEU A 249 7.15 15.50 -0.80
C LEU A 249 6.36 15.47 0.51
N VAL A 250 5.68 14.36 0.80
CA VAL A 250 4.81 14.24 1.98
C VAL A 250 5.08 12.96 2.75
N PRO A 251 6.17 12.88 3.51
CA PRO A 251 6.45 11.73 4.37
C PRO A 251 5.63 11.69 5.66
N SER A 252 4.64 12.57 5.81
CA SER A 252 3.92 12.86 7.05
C SER A 252 3.16 11.69 7.68
N SER A 253 2.93 10.61 6.94
CA SER A 253 2.31 9.42 7.50
C SER A 253 3.13 8.78 8.63
N ILE A 254 4.47 8.97 8.65
CA ILE A 254 5.29 8.55 9.80
C ILE A 254 4.96 9.36 11.07
N SER A 255 4.65 10.65 10.95
CA SER A 255 4.24 11.46 12.09
C SER A 255 2.91 10.99 12.67
N ASP A 256 1.93 10.70 11.81
CA ASP A 256 0.66 10.13 12.21
C ASP A 256 0.81 8.75 12.87
N PHE A 257 1.74 7.91 12.38
CA PHE A 257 2.05 6.62 13.01
C PHE A 257 2.61 6.80 14.43
N LEU A 258 3.57 7.70 14.62
CA LEU A 258 4.20 7.97 15.92
C LEU A 258 3.26 8.66 16.90
N LEU A 259 2.40 9.52 16.40
CA LEU A 259 1.56 10.39 17.23
C LEU A 259 0.11 9.89 17.38
N GLY A 260 -0.28 8.85 16.64
CA GLY A 260 -1.62 8.26 16.69
C GLY A 260 -2.64 8.93 15.78
N GLY A 261 -2.19 9.64 14.75
CA GLY A 261 -3.06 10.25 13.74
C GLY A 261 -3.67 9.23 12.78
N ASN A 262 -4.58 9.70 11.91
CA ASN A 262 -5.40 8.83 11.07
C ASN A 262 -4.69 8.25 9.85
N ARG A 263 -3.56 8.82 9.44
CA ARG A 263 -2.85 8.47 8.19
C ARG A 263 -1.67 7.53 8.42
N ALA A 264 -1.69 6.77 9.51
CA ALA A 264 -0.60 5.87 9.87
C ALA A 264 -0.39 4.78 8.80
N PRO A 265 0.82 4.68 8.20
CA PRO A 265 1.11 3.75 7.13
C PRO A 265 1.57 2.38 7.64
N GLY A 266 1.83 2.28 8.94
CA GLY A 266 2.57 1.19 9.57
C GLY A 266 4.04 1.56 9.83
N GLU A 267 4.79 0.62 10.38
CA GLU A 267 6.17 0.83 10.85
C GLU A 267 7.24 0.90 9.75
N HIS A 268 6.94 0.37 8.55
CA HIS A 268 7.91 0.23 7.45
C HIS A 268 8.04 1.45 6.53
N ARG A 269 7.42 2.57 6.87
CA ARG A 269 7.55 3.83 6.11
C ARG A 269 9.00 4.33 6.10
N LEU A 270 9.45 4.90 4.98
CA LEU A 270 10.81 5.39 4.72
C LEU A 270 11.88 4.29 4.61
N GLU A 271 11.53 3.07 4.21
CA GLU A 271 12.49 1.96 4.13
C GLU A 271 12.73 1.44 2.70
N ALA A 272 11.70 1.47 1.84
CA ALA A 272 11.75 0.80 0.54
C ALA A 272 12.79 1.39 -0.40
N ALA A 273 12.92 2.72 -0.46
CA ALA A 273 13.90 3.37 -1.32
C ALA A 273 15.35 3.01 -0.95
N GLY A 274 15.64 2.89 0.34
CA GLY A 274 16.96 2.45 0.81
C GLY A 274 17.26 0.99 0.49
N LYS A 275 16.28 0.13 0.66
CA LYS A 275 16.39 -1.30 0.30
C LYS A 275 16.55 -1.49 -1.21
N ALA A 276 15.86 -0.67 -2.01
CA ALA A 276 15.96 -0.69 -3.47
C ALA A 276 17.22 0.00 -4.02
N GLY A 277 17.93 0.79 -3.21
CA GLY A 277 19.15 1.51 -3.64
C GLY A 277 18.88 2.59 -4.68
N ILE A 278 17.73 3.25 -4.64
CA ILE A 278 17.33 4.30 -5.57
C ILE A 278 17.48 5.70 -4.96
N PRO A 279 17.66 6.77 -5.78
CA PRO A 279 17.59 8.16 -5.34
C PRO A 279 16.34 8.45 -4.53
N TYR A 280 16.49 9.09 -3.37
CA TYR A 280 15.40 9.39 -2.46
C TYR A 280 15.47 10.84 -1.97
N ILE A 281 14.50 11.65 -2.40
CA ILE A 281 14.42 13.07 -2.07
C ILE A 281 13.25 13.30 -1.14
N LEU A 282 13.48 13.78 0.08
CA LEU A 282 12.45 14.02 1.09
C LEU A 282 12.28 15.51 1.37
N THR A 283 11.07 15.86 1.82
CA THR A 283 10.76 17.17 2.38
C THR A 283 10.02 17.01 3.72
N PRO A 284 9.90 18.03 4.56
CA PRO A 284 9.23 17.93 5.86
C PRO A 284 7.72 18.15 5.79
N CYS A 285 7.10 18.20 4.60
CA CYS A 285 5.69 18.55 4.45
C CYS A 285 4.77 17.61 5.25
N GLY A 286 3.94 18.20 6.08
CA GLY A 286 2.96 17.51 6.89
C GLY A 286 3.48 17.05 8.26
N PHE A 287 4.75 17.24 8.60
CA PHE A 287 5.25 17.01 9.96
C PHE A 287 4.76 18.07 10.96
N GLU A 288 4.33 19.20 10.45
CA GLU A 288 3.77 20.30 11.23
C GLU A 288 2.36 20.06 11.77
N PHE A 289 1.71 18.91 11.42
CA PHE A 289 0.38 18.59 11.94
C PHE A 289 0.13 17.10 12.15
N ILE A 290 -0.91 16.80 12.94
CA ILE A 290 -1.50 15.48 13.16
C ILE A 290 -2.87 15.45 12.47
N SER A 291 -3.19 14.39 11.72
CA SER A 291 -4.53 14.16 11.18
C SER A 291 -5.44 13.56 12.26
N ALA A 292 -6.30 14.38 12.87
CA ALA A 292 -7.07 14.04 14.06
C ALA A 292 -8.59 13.93 13.86
N GLY A 293 -9.07 14.02 12.61
CA GLY A 293 -10.52 13.90 12.33
C GLY A 293 -11.10 12.50 12.59
N PRO A 294 -12.42 12.33 12.55
CA PRO A 294 -13.43 13.39 12.42
C PRO A 294 -13.51 14.29 13.66
N ILE A 295 -14.14 15.47 13.52
CA ILE A 295 -14.20 16.45 14.61
C ILE A 295 -14.98 15.93 15.83
N GLU A 296 -15.92 15.01 15.63
CA GLU A 296 -16.68 14.38 16.72
C GLU A 296 -15.81 13.58 17.69
N ARG A 297 -14.59 13.18 17.29
CA ARG A 297 -13.61 12.55 18.20
C ARG A 297 -13.26 13.48 19.36
N ARG A 298 -13.09 14.78 19.09
CA ARG A 298 -12.89 15.82 20.13
C ARG A 298 -14.05 15.83 21.11
N ASP A 299 -15.29 15.88 20.59
CA ASP A 299 -16.49 16.08 21.39
C ASP A 299 -16.86 14.83 22.22
N ARG A 300 -16.39 13.65 21.80
CA ARG A 300 -16.55 12.38 22.53
C ARG A 300 -15.42 12.11 23.55
N GLY A 301 -14.43 12.98 23.65
CA GLY A 301 -13.29 12.76 24.54
C GLY A 301 -12.38 11.61 24.10
N ASP A 302 -12.16 11.47 22.79
CA ASP A 302 -11.26 10.47 22.23
C ASP A 302 -9.86 10.53 22.85
N VAL A 303 -9.25 9.36 23.09
CA VAL A 303 -7.97 9.22 23.80
C VAL A 303 -6.86 10.05 23.17
N LEU A 304 -6.77 10.10 21.84
CA LEU A 304 -5.78 10.93 21.16
C LEU A 304 -5.97 12.42 21.46
N TRP A 305 -7.22 12.90 21.40
CA TRP A 305 -7.56 14.29 21.66
C TRP A 305 -7.27 14.72 23.09
N VAL A 306 -7.61 13.87 24.04
CA VAL A 306 -7.41 14.14 25.47
C VAL A 306 -5.94 14.06 25.86
N SER A 307 -5.27 12.94 25.52
CA SER A 307 -3.89 12.68 25.96
C SER A 307 -2.89 13.67 25.38
N ARG A 308 -3.13 14.17 24.15
CA ARG A 308 -2.27 15.15 23.48
C ARG A 308 -2.79 16.58 23.60
N LYS A 309 -3.90 16.81 24.28
CA LYS A 309 -4.53 18.16 24.44
C LYS A 309 -4.74 18.85 23.09
N LEU A 310 -5.26 18.12 22.11
CA LEU A 310 -5.37 18.63 20.74
C LEU A 310 -6.35 19.80 20.62
N ALA A 311 -7.38 19.85 21.47
CA ALA A 311 -8.37 20.94 21.48
C ALA A 311 -7.77 22.31 21.88
N GLU A 312 -6.62 22.34 22.57
CA GLU A 312 -5.94 23.56 23.01
C GLU A 312 -4.98 24.14 21.95
N ARG A 313 -4.82 23.46 20.81
CA ARG A 313 -3.83 23.80 19.79
C ARG A 313 -4.45 24.49 18.58
N LYS A 314 -3.62 25.15 17.75
CA LYS A 314 -4.04 25.57 16.43
C LYS A 314 -4.53 24.38 15.62
N MET A 315 -5.63 24.55 14.92
CA MET A 315 -6.19 23.51 14.07
C MET A 315 -6.86 24.08 12.83
N LEU A 316 -6.90 23.28 11.78
CA LEU A 316 -7.71 23.49 10.61
C LEU A 316 -8.79 22.41 10.56
N VAL A 317 -10.05 22.80 10.64
CA VAL A 317 -11.19 21.94 10.32
C VAL A 317 -11.54 22.18 8.86
N GLN A 318 -11.14 21.24 7.99
CA GLN A 318 -11.44 21.32 6.56
C GLN A 318 -12.91 20.95 6.30
N ASP A 319 -13.37 19.93 6.98
CA ASP A 319 -14.74 19.43 7.01
C ASP A 319 -14.93 18.52 8.24
N ALA A 320 -16.13 17.94 8.37
CA ALA A 320 -16.44 17.06 9.51
C ALA A 320 -15.45 15.89 9.70
N MET A 321 -14.87 15.38 8.59
CA MET A 321 -14.00 14.21 8.61
C MET A 321 -12.50 14.56 8.67
N ARG A 322 -12.10 15.73 8.16
CA ARG A 322 -10.70 16.12 8.00
C ARG A 322 -10.33 17.28 8.92
N VAL A 323 -9.57 16.96 9.95
CA VAL A 323 -9.07 17.93 10.93
C VAL A 323 -7.55 17.77 11.04
N GLN A 324 -6.83 18.89 10.86
CA GLN A 324 -5.40 18.96 11.04
C GLN A 324 -5.09 19.77 12.30
N VAL A 325 -4.33 19.20 13.22
CA VAL A 325 -3.98 19.84 14.48
C VAL A 325 -2.47 20.03 14.56
N ARG A 326 -2.02 21.23 14.91
CA ARG A 326 -0.61 21.59 15.01
C ARG A 326 0.17 20.65 15.93
N THR A 327 1.33 20.19 15.50
CA THR A 327 2.32 19.48 16.33
C THR A 327 3.03 20.46 17.27
N THR A 328 3.51 19.95 18.41
CA THR A 328 4.35 20.70 19.34
C THR A 328 5.84 20.59 18.97
N ALA A 329 6.67 21.46 19.53
CA ALA A 329 8.12 21.40 19.34
C ALA A 329 8.74 20.07 19.77
N GLU A 330 8.23 19.42 20.84
CA GLU A 330 8.73 18.11 21.25
C GLU A 330 8.26 16.98 20.33
N GLU A 331 7.04 17.06 19.81
CA GLU A 331 6.53 16.11 18.82
C GLU A 331 7.33 16.17 17.51
N VAL A 332 7.65 17.35 16.98
CA VAL A 332 8.46 17.46 15.77
C VAL A 332 9.91 17.00 15.98
N ARG A 333 10.49 17.18 17.18
CA ARG A 333 11.78 16.59 17.51
C ARG A 333 11.72 15.06 17.55
N THR A 334 10.64 14.50 18.07
CA THR A 334 10.41 13.04 18.08
C THR A 334 10.31 12.50 16.66
N ILE A 335 9.58 13.20 15.79
CA ILE A 335 9.51 12.87 14.36
C ILE A 335 10.90 12.94 13.72
N ALA A 336 11.66 14.01 13.97
CA ALA A 336 13.00 14.18 13.42
C ALA A 336 13.96 13.05 13.81
N ARG A 337 13.93 12.61 15.08
CA ARG A 337 14.72 11.46 15.57
C ARG A 337 14.34 10.18 14.86
N ALA A 338 13.06 9.88 14.73
CA ALA A 338 12.57 8.66 14.06
C ALA A 338 12.90 8.65 12.56
N VAL A 339 12.76 9.80 11.88
CA VAL A 339 13.14 9.95 10.47
C VAL A 339 14.64 9.72 10.30
N ALA A 340 15.48 10.38 11.10
CA ALA A 340 16.93 10.22 11.06
C ALA A 340 17.35 8.77 11.34
N GLU A 341 16.77 8.11 12.34
CA GLU A 341 17.06 6.70 12.66
C GLU A 341 16.81 5.79 11.45
N LYS A 342 15.72 5.99 10.72
CA LYS A 342 15.42 5.19 9.52
C LYS A 342 16.37 5.51 8.37
N LEU A 343 16.60 6.78 8.07
CA LEU A 343 17.47 7.20 6.97
C LEU A 343 18.95 6.81 7.21
N ASN A 344 19.43 6.88 8.45
CA ASN A 344 20.80 6.49 8.82
C ASN A 344 21.09 4.99 8.59
N LYS A 345 20.06 4.16 8.47
CA LYS A 345 20.20 2.73 8.13
C LYS A 345 20.39 2.45 6.65
N TYR A 346 20.26 3.46 5.79
CA TYR A 346 20.42 3.28 4.36
C TYR A 346 21.84 2.88 3.98
N PRO A 347 22.02 1.85 3.12
CA PRO A 347 23.34 1.40 2.70
C PRO A 347 24.14 2.49 1.96
N ASN A 348 23.46 3.22 1.06
CA ASN A 348 24.06 4.33 0.33
C ASN A 348 23.36 5.67 0.68
N LYS A 349 23.83 6.30 1.73
CA LYS A 349 23.26 7.55 2.26
C LYS A 349 23.38 8.74 1.31
N LYS A 350 24.36 8.70 0.40
CA LYS A 350 24.57 9.78 -0.60
C LYS A 350 23.43 9.89 -1.62
N LEU A 351 22.63 8.82 -1.77
CA LEU A 351 21.42 8.83 -2.61
C LEU A 351 20.22 9.52 -1.93
N VAL A 352 20.33 9.80 -0.63
CA VAL A 352 19.27 10.44 0.15
C VAL A 352 19.57 11.92 0.29
N LYS A 353 18.58 12.76 -0.02
CA LYS A 353 18.67 14.20 0.19
C LYS A 353 17.41 14.72 0.88
N PHE A 354 17.58 15.59 1.85
CA PHE A 354 16.48 16.22 2.56
C PHE A 354 16.40 17.69 2.17
N VAL A 355 15.32 18.08 1.46
CA VAL A 355 15.11 19.45 0.96
C VAL A 355 14.08 20.15 1.84
N ILE A 356 14.47 21.23 2.50
CA ILE A 356 13.68 21.91 3.53
C ILE A 356 13.28 23.32 3.06
N PRO A 357 11.96 23.57 2.88
CA PRO A 357 11.49 24.93 2.65
C PRO A 357 11.37 25.68 3.98
N THR A 358 12.22 26.67 4.23
CA THR A 358 12.31 27.34 5.56
C THR A 358 11.18 28.34 5.82
N ARG A 359 10.32 28.62 4.81
CA ARG A 359 9.20 29.56 4.92
C ARG A 359 7.82 28.90 4.90
N GLY A 360 7.76 27.60 5.18
CA GLY A 360 6.51 26.82 5.29
C GLY A 360 6.64 25.45 4.65
N PHE A 361 6.44 24.42 5.47
CA PHE A 361 6.49 23.01 5.07
C PHE A 361 5.32 22.62 4.19
N SER A 362 4.17 23.29 4.39
CA SER A 362 2.97 23.15 3.55
C SER A 362 2.27 24.51 3.40
N SER A 363 1.17 24.56 2.64
CA SER A 363 0.32 25.78 2.57
C SER A 363 -0.33 26.16 3.91
N LEU A 364 -0.32 25.26 4.90
CA LEU A 364 -0.89 25.51 6.24
C LEU A 364 0.10 26.21 7.17
N SER A 365 1.42 26.04 6.96
CA SER A 365 2.48 26.57 7.82
C SER A 365 3.21 27.78 7.24
N VAL A 366 2.69 28.38 6.17
CA VAL A 366 3.16 29.66 5.63
C VAL A 366 2.67 30.82 6.50
N GLU A 367 3.29 32.00 6.41
CA GLU A 367 2.83 33.21 7.08
C GLU A 367 1.37 33.51 6.75
N GLY A 368 0.55 33.70 7.81
CA GLY A 368 -0.92 33.83 7.69
C GLY A 368 -1.68 32.51 7.55
N GLY A 369 -1.00 31.39 7.43
CA GLY A 369 -1.63 30.05 7.41
C GLY A 369 -2.17 29.62 8.78
N ALA A 370 -3.15 28.72 8.75
CA ALA A 370 -3.86 28.28 9.95
C ALA A 370 -2.97 27.60 11.00
N LEU A 371 -1.86 26.98 10.56
CA LEU A 371 -0.94 26.25 11.42
C LEU A 371 0.45 26.91 11.46
N TYR A 372 0.56 28.20 11.14
CA TYR A 372 1.82 28.92 11.12
C TYR A 372 2.47 29.00 12.51
N GLU A 373 3.60 28.34 12.69
CA GLU A 373 4.47 28.35 13.88
C GLU A 373 5.92 28.07 13.46
N PRO A 374 6.65 29.06 12.92
CA PRO A 374 7.97 28.88 12.36
C PRO A 374 9.01 28.34 13.34
N ASP A 375 8.94 28.73 14.63
CA ASP A 375 9.86 28.25 15.67
C ASP A 375 9.68 26.72 15.90
N THR A 376 8.45 26.24 15.84
CA THR A 376 8.17 24.80 15.94
C THR A 376 8.67 24.05 14.68
N ASP A 377 8.52 24.64 13.48
CA ASP A 377 9.07 24.06 12.25
C ASP A 377 10.60 23.99 12.32
N MET A 378 11.24 25.06 12.79
CA MET A 378 12.71 25.09 12.95
C MET A 378 13.22 24.16 14.06
N ALA A 379 12.41 23.81 15.06
CA ALA A 379 12.75 22.78 16.02
C ALA A 379 12.92 21.40 15.39
N PHE A 380 12.11 21.07 14.38
CA PHE A 380 12.30 19.86 13.54
C PHE A 380 13.66 19.91 12.83
N VAL A 381 13.97 21.01 12.15
CA VAL A 381 15.19 21.17 11.36
C VAL A 381 16.44 21.04 12.25
N GLY A 382 16.43 21.71 13.40
CA GLY A 382 17.54 21.68 14.36
C GLY A 382 17.78 20.28 14.92
N GLU A 383 16.71 19.51 15.24
CA GLU A 383 16.87 18.14 15.70
C GLU A 383 17.28 17.18 14.59
N LEU A 384 16.71 17.31 13.38
CA LEU A 384 17.10 16.51 12.23
C LEU A 384 18.60 16.61 11.93
N ARG A 385 19.14 17.82 11.88
CA ARG A 385 20.57 18.06 11.65
C ARG A 385 21.49 17.44 12.70
N LYS A 386 21.02 17.37 13.93
CA LYS A 386 21.74 16.74 15.04
C LYS A 386 21.84 15.22 14.92
N GLN A 387 20.77 14.60 14.38
CA GLN A 387 20.59 13.15 14.40
C GLN A 387 20.97 12.49 13.07
N LEU A 388 20.90 13.25 11.99
CA LEU A 388 21.11 12.70 10.64
C LEU A 388 22.60 12.48 10.38
N ASP A 389 22.90 11.35 9.75
CA ASP A 389 24.25 11.02 9.29
C ASP A 389 24.76 12.12 8.33
N PRO A 390 25.99 12.63 8.49
CA PRO A 390 26.53 13.73 7.67
C PRO A 390 26.68 13.39 6.19
N GLU A 391 26.63 12.13 5.78
CA GLU A 391 26.58 11.76 4.36
C GLU A 391 25.23 12.06 3.70
N ILE A 392 24.16 12.24 4.49
CA ILE A 392 22.85 12.63 3.99
C ILE A 392 22.79 14.15 3.88
N GLN A 393 22.71 14.65 2.66
CA GLN A 393 22.71 16.09 2.42
C GLN A 393 21.38 16.73 2.84
N VAL A 394 21.45 17.80 3.65
CA VAL A 394 20.31 18.66 4.00
C VAL A 394 20.45 19.99 3.23
N ILE A 395 19.44 20.29 2.41
CA ILE A 395 19.37 21.47 1.55
C ILE A 395 18.25 22.38 2.07
N GLU A 396 18.59 23.54 2.62
CA GLU A 396 17.59 24.53 3.03
C GLU A 396 17.35 25.55 1.91
N VAL A 397 16.07 25.82 1.63
CA VAL A 397 15.65 26.78 0.61
C VAL A 397 14.78 27.85 1.28
N ASN A 398 15.18 29.11 1.14
CA ASN A 398 14.50 30.25 1.79
C ASN A 398 13.18 30.62 1.08
N THR A 399 12.30 29.66 0.96
CA THR A 399 10.97 29.77 0.34
C THR A 399 9.99 28.78 0.99
N HIS A 400 8.76 28.72 0.54
CA HIS A 400 7.81 27.69 0.93
C HIS A 400 7.64 26.60 -0.15
N ILE A 401 7.11 25.44 0.22
CA ILE A 401 7.03 24.24 -0.64
C ILE A 401 6.36 24.48 -2.00
N ASN A 402 5.35 25.36 -2.07
CA ASN A 402 4.53 25.60 -3.26
C ASN A 402 5.10 26.67 -4.21
N THR A 403 6.41 26.70 -4.40
CA THR A 403 7.11 27.63 -5.31
C THR A 403 7.90 26.90 -6.38
N LYS A 404 8.13 27.58 -7.51
CA LYS A 404 9.01 27.08 -8.57
C LYS A 404 10.46 26.96 -8.10
N GLU A 405 10.91 27.88 -7.24
CA GLU A 405 12.24 27.88 -6.64
C GLU A 405 12.46 26.62 -5.80
N PHE A 406 11.47 26.22 -4.99
CA PHE A 406 11.55 24.99 -4.25
C PHE A 406 11.58 23.76 -5.17
N ALA A 407 10.74 23.74 -6.20
CA ALA A 407 10.72 22.66 -7.19
C ALA A 407 12.07 22.51 -7.91
N GLN A 408 12.76 23.63 -8.20
CA GLN A 408 14.11 23.61 -8.78
C GLN A 408 15.12 22.94 -7.84
N ALA A 409 15.07 23.24 -6.54
CA ALA A 409 15.96 22.61 -5.56
C ALA A 409 15.69 21.10 -5.44
N VAL A 410 14.43 20.67 -5.42
CA VAL A 410 14.03 19.25 -5.43
C VAL A 410 14.53 18.55 -6.71
N GLY A 411 14.33 19.17 -7.87
CA GLY A 411 14.80 18.63 -9.16
C GLY A 411 16.32 18.50 -9.23
N GLN A 412 17.03 19.50 -8.77
CA GLN A 412 18.50 19.46 -8.72
C GLN A 412 18.99 18.36 -7.78
N ALA A 413 18.37 18.22 -6.61
CA ALA A 413 18.69 17.17 -5.64
C ALA A 413 18.50 15.77 -6.26
N LEU A 414 17.41 15.55 -7.02
CA LEU A 414 17.16 14.29 -7.74
C LEU A 414 18.23 14.00 -8.78
N MET A 415 18.53 14.99 -9.65
CA MET A 415 19.53 14.82 -10.72
C MET A 415 20.94 14.53 -10.16
N GLU A 416 21.32 15.17 -9.04
CA GLU A 416 22.59 14.91 -8.36
C GLU A 416 22.62 13.50 -7.77
N ALA A 417 21.52 13.02 -7.16
CA ALA A 417 21.44 11.67 -6.62
C ALA A 417 21.55 10.62 -7.74
N PHE A 418 20.95 10.84 -8.90
CA PHE A 418 21.15 9.98 -10.08
C PHE A 418 22.59 9.94 -10.58
N LYS A 419 23.28 11.07 -10.59
CA LYS A 419 24.72 11.12 -10.96
C LYS A 419 25.56 10.29 -9.98
N ILE A 420 25.27 10.36 -8.68
CA ILE A 420 25.95 9.57 -7.66
C ILE A 420 25.67 8.07 -7.88
N GLN A 421 24.42 7.71 -8.14
CA GLN A 421 24.02 6.32 -8.40
C GLN A 421 24.77 5.76 -9.62
N ALA A 422 24.80 6.51 -10.72
CA ALA A 422 25.49 6.09 -11.94
C ALA A 422 27.01 5.89 -11.72
N ALA A 423 27.64 6.72 -10.88
CA ALA A 423 29.06 6.59 -10.55
C ALA A 423 29.38 5.42 -9.61
N THR A 424 28.37 4.86 -8.93
CA THR A 424 28.55 3.74 -7.98
C THR A 424 28.18 2.36 -8.58
N LEU A 425 27.51 2.34 -9.72
CA LEU A 425 27.23 1.09 -10.45
C LEU A 425 28.54 0.61 -11.13
N PRO A 426 28.89 -0.68 -10.99
CA PRO A 426 30.05 -1.23 -11.72
C PRO A 426 29.79 -1.09 -13.23
N GLU A 427 30.81 -0.64 -13.96
CA GLU A 427 30.74 -0.64 -15.44
C GLU A 427 30.30 -2.02 -15.92
N SER A 428 29.11 -2.07 -16.56
CA SER A 428 28.64 -3.29 -17.18
C SER A 428 29.64 -3.73 -18.25
N LYS A 429 30.40 -4.79 -17.92
CA LYS A 429 31.27 -5.46 -18.86
C LYS A 429 30.49 -6.20 -19.94
#